data_46d716d4e7472274f04b722a9e4b5df1
#
_entry.id   46d716d4e7472274f04b722a9e4b5df1
#
_cell.length_a   1.000
_cell.length_b   1.000
_cell.length_c   1.000
_cell.angle_alpha   90.00
_cell.angle_beta   90.00
_cell.angle_gamma   90.00
#
_symmetry.space_group_name_H-M   'P 1'
#
loop_
_entity.id
_entity.type
_entity.pdbx_description
1 polymer ?
#
loop_
_entity_poly.entity_id
_entity_poly.type
_entity_poly.pdbx_seq_one_letter_code
_entity_poly.pdbx_strand_id
1 'polypeptide(L)'
;MGLFARLQALLRTPPPDSVAPPKGAASQAPAVEERRQQPRANAREGTRVLIIDDSKTIVTVLRKFLRSAGLETFEALDAETGLASLPIHRPELIFLDIVLPGMNGFAALRAIRRDPATRDIPVIMMSGNEQAMEQFFGSRIGADDFMKKPFSRREVFFHIERLLDKHQIPRRAHARQTEAQAMTAA
;
A
#
# COMPACT_ATOMS: atom_id res chain seq x y z
N MET A 1 30.06 -57.16 5.07
CA MET A 1 29.06 -56.71 6.06
C MET A 1 28.91 -55.24 5.96
N GLY A 2 27.77 -54.83 5.39
CA GLY A 2 27.58 -53.52 4.78
C GLY A 2 27.31 -52.38 5.76
N LEU A 3 27.64 -51.19 5.25
CA LEU A 3 27.50 -49.87 5.86
C LEU A 3 26.05 -49.58 6.35
N PHE A 4 25.05 -50.26 5.78
CA PHE A 4 23.63 -50.13 6.12
C PHE A 4 23.23 -50.66 7.50
N ALA A 5 23.98 -51.66 8.05
CA ALA A 5 23.67 -52.22 9.38
C ALA A 5 24.10 -51.28 10.53
N ARG A 6 25.03 -50.35 10.27
CA ARG A 6 25.49 -49.34 11.26
C ARG A 6 24.57 -48.13 11.37
N LEU A 7 23.81 -47.82 10.29
CA LEU A 7 22.89 -46.67 10.30
C LEU A 7 21.58 -46.95 11.06
N GLN A 8 21.14 -48.22 11.12
CA GLN A 8 19.91 -48.57 11.83
C GLN A 8 20.07 -48.69 13.36
N ALA A 9 21.30 -48.80 13.87
CA ALA A 9 21.57 -48.83 15.31
C ALA A 9 21.53 -47.46 15.97
N LEU A 10 21.65 -46.36 15.17
CA LEU A 10 21.63 -44.96 15.67
C LEU A 10 20.22 -44.37 15.78
N LEU A 11 19.18 -45.07 15.33
CA LEU A 11 17.78 -44.58 15.33
C LEU A 11 16.90 -45.23 16.42
N ARG A 12 17.52 -45.96 17.39
CA ARG A 12 16.81 -46.57 18.51
C ARG A 12 17.31 -45.96 19.81
N THR A 13 16.98 -44.72 20.08
CA THR A 13 16.95 -44.18 21.43
C THR A 13 15.47 -44.05 21.84
N PRO A 14 15.05 -44.67 22.98
CA PRO A 14 13.71 -44.43 23.52
C PRO A 14 13.61 -42.98 24.02
N PRO A 15 12.42 -42.36 23.97
CA PRO A 15 12.23 -41.02 24.49
C PRO A 15 12.43 -41.03 26.02
N PRO A 16 13.08 -39.99 26.58
CA PRO A 16 13.17 -39.85 28.01
C PRO A 16 11.80 -39.59 28.63
N ASP A 17 11.57 -40.11 29.79
CA ASP A 17 10.37 -40.06 30.62
C ASP A 17 9.77 -38.66 30.70
N SER A 18 8.43 -38.62 30.59
CA SER A 18 7.59 -37.46 30.76
C SER A 18 7.77 -36.87 32.17
N VAL A 19 8.48 -35.75 32.23
CA VAL A 19 8.42 -34.86 33.39
C VAL A 19 7.28 -33.88 33.13
N ALA A 20 6.23 -33.96 33.92
CA ALA A 20 5.11 -33.03 33.90
C ALA A 20 5.62 -31.59 34.13
N PRO A 21 5.15 -30.59 33.37
CA PRO A 21 5.55 -29.22 33.62
C PRO A 21 4.95 -28.71 34.94
N PRO A 22 5.68 -27.89 35.72
CA PRO A 22 5.17 -27.29 36.94
C PRO A 22 3.99 -26.36 36.61
N LYS A 23 2.88 -26.54 37.30
CA LYS A 23 1.76 -25.59 37.35
C LYS A 23 2.26 -24.30 38.01
N GLY A 24 2.30 -23.22 37.25
CA GLY A 24 2.48 -21.89 37.81
C GLY A 24 3.51 -21.04 37.12
N ALA A 25 3.24 -20.63 35.87
CA ALA A 25 3.71 -19.36 35.33
C ALA A 25 2.78 -19.02 34.17
N ALA A 26 1.77 -18.24 34.45
CA ALA A 26 1.01 -17.53 33.40
C ALA A 26 1.99 -16.58 32.69
N SER A 27 2.63 -17.08 31.64
CA SER A 27 3.32 -16.21 30.69
C SER A 27 2.27 -15.39 29.97
N GLN A 28 2.09 -14.18 30.45
CA GLN A 28 1.44 -13.11 29.74
C GLN A 28 2.17 -12.96 28.41
N ALA A 29 1.56 -13.42 27.33
CA ALA A 29 1.91 -13.01 26.00
C ALA A 29 1.17 -11.68 25.73
N PRO A 30 1.84 -10.52 25.89
CA PRO A 30 1.19 -9.24 25.65
C PRO A 30 1.33 -8.88 24.18
N ALA A 31 0.31 -8.24 23.67
CA ALA A 31 0.40 -7.31 22.54
C ALA A 31 0.19 -7.84 21.12
N VAL A 32 -0.41 -8.99 20.88
CA VAL A 32 -0.90 -9.30 19.51
C VAL A 32 -2.38 -8.92 19.36
N GLU A 33 -3.13 -8.85 20.42
CA GLU A 33 -4.57 -8.57 20.40
C GLU A 33 -4.89 -7.06 20.43
N GLU A 34 -4.05 -6.26 21.07
CA GLU A 34 -4.25 -4.79 21.14
C GLU A 34 -4.05 -4.05 19.82
N ARG A 35 -3.23 -4.60 18.90
CA ARG A 35 -3.09 -4.02 17.53
C ARG A 35 -4.31 -4.20 16.64
N ARG A 36 -5.30 -4.99 17.07
CA ARG A 36 -6.55 -5.22 16.30
C ARG A 36 -7.66 -4.23 16.60
N GLN A 37 -7.54 -3.37 17.60
CA GLN A 37 -8.63 -2.53 18.10
C GLN A 37 -8.49 -1.02 17.81
N GLN A 38 -7.41 -0.55 17.19
CA GLN A 38 -7.40 0.83 16.74
C GLN A 38 -8.29 0.94 15.49
N PRO A 39 -9.36 1.78 15.52
CA PRO A 39 -10.12 2.07 14.34
C PRO A 39 -9.17 2.66 13.29
N ARG A 40 -9.12 2.04 12.10
CA ARG A 40 -8.28 2.55 11.03
C ARG A 40 -8.75 3.93 10.63
N ALA A 41 -7.82 4.85 10.53
CA ALA A 41 -8.11 6.14 9.97
C ALA A 41 -8.42 5.98 8.48
N ASN A 42 -9.62 6.34 8.07
CA ASN A 42 -10.00 6.45 6.66
C ASN A 42 -9.84 7.91 6.23
N ALA A 43 -9.61 8.12 4.92
CA ALA A 43 -9.74 9.46 4.38
C ALA A 43 -11.13 10.02 4.65
N ARG A 44 -11.24 11.34 4.78
CA ARG A 44 -12.52 12.01 5.02
C ARG A 44 -13.53 11.66 3.92
N GLU A 45 -14.79 11.61 4.27
CA GLU A 45 -15.88 11.39 3.33
C GLU A 45 -15.86 12.44 2.19
N GLY A 46 -16.17 12.02 0.97
CA GLY A 46 -16.11 12.87 -0.21
C GLY A 46 -14.69 13.12 -0.77
N THR A 47 -13.63 12.54 -0.18
CA THR A 47 -12.28 12.61 -0.76
C THR A 47 -12.31 12.10 -2.20
N ARG A 48 -11.84 12.91 -3.15
CA ARG A 48 -11.83 12.61 -4.58
C ARG A 48 -10.60 11.80 -4.94
N VAL A 49 -10.82 10.63 -5.54
CA VAL A 49 -9.77 9.69 -5.92
C VAL A 49 -9.84 9.40 -7.41
N LEU A 50 -8.74 9.60 -8.13
CA LEU A 50 -8.60 9.21 -9.52
C LEU A 50 -7.91 7.84 -9.60
N ILE A 51 -8.48 6.92 -10.38
CA ILE A 51 -7.94 5.60 -10.67
C ILE A 51 -7.53 5.58 -12.13
N ILE A 52 -6.25 5.31 -12.41
CA ILE A 52 -5.70 5.20 -13.77
C ILE A 52 -5.13 3.78 -13.93
N ASP A 53 -5.84 2.92 -14.67
CA ASP A 53 -5.50 1.51 -14.84
C ASP A 53 -6.25 0.95 -16.06
N ASP A 54 -5.58 0.29 -17.00
CA ASP A 54 -6.18 -0.24 -18.22
C ASP A 54 -7.06 -1.46 -17.97
N SER A 55 -6.91 -2.10 -16.82
CA SER A 55 -7.71 -3.25 -16.38
C SER A 55 -9.05 -2.81 -15.77
N LYS A 56 -10.14 -2.93 -16.54
CA LYS A 56 -11.50 -2.66 -16.05
C LYS A 56 -11.83 -3.44 -14.76
N THR A 57 -11.24 -4.61 -14.57
CA THR A 57 -11.41 -5.43 -13.36
C THR A 57 -10.80 -4.74 -12.16
N ILE A 58 -9.56 -4.26 -12.27
CA ILE A 58 -8.85 -3.54 -11.20
C ILE A 58 -9.60 -2.25 -10.84
N VAL A 59 -9.95 -1.45 -11.86
CA VAL A 59 -10.74 -0.22 -11.69
C VAL A 59 -12.04 -0.50 -10.93
N THR A 60 -12.79 -1.54 -11.35
CA THR A 60 -14.06 -1.91 -10.69
C THR A 60 -13.87 -2.32 -9.23
N VAL A 61 -12.83 -3.10 -8.93
CA VAL A 61 -12.52 -3.55 -7.56
C VAL A 61 -12.13 -2.35 -6.69
N LEU A 62 -11.20 -1.51 -7.16
CA LEU A 62 -10.79 -0.30 -6.42
C LEU A 62 -11.96 0.64 -6.18
N ARG A 63 -12.74 0.95 -7.22
CA ARG A 63 -13.96 1.76 -7.10
C ARG A 63 -14.89 1.22 -6.01
N LYS A 64 -15.17 -0.10 -6.02
CA LYS A 64 -16.03 -0.72 -5.03
C LYS A 64 -15.49 -0.54 -3.60
N PHE A 65 -14.19 -0.74 -3.40
CA PHE A 65 -13.56 -0.56 -2.10
C PHE A 65 -13.63 0.90 -1.63
N LEU A 66 -13.23 1.83 -2.49
CA LEU A 66 -13.16 3.25 -2.16
C LEU A 66 -14.56 3.84 -1.87
N ARG A 67 -15.53 3.57 -2.73
CA ARG A 67 -16.92 4.03 -2.54
C ARG A 67 -17.57 3.44 -1.29
N SER A 68 -17.22 2.21 -0.91
CA SER A 68 -17.72 1.61 0.34
C SER A 68 -17.24 2.32 1.62
N ALA A 69 -16.26 3.20 1.48
CA ALA A 69 -15.73 4.06 2.56
C ALA A 69 -16.09 5.54 2.38
N GLY A 70 -17.06 5.86 1.52
CA GLY A 70 -17.55 7.22 1.30
C GLY A 70 -16.67 8.09 0.40
N LEU A 71 -15.68 7.51 -0.32
CA LEU A 71 -14.82 8.27 -1.23
C LEU A 71 -15.46 8.41 -2.61
N GLU A 72 -15.23 9.54 -3.26
CA GLU A 72 -15.65 9.80 -4.63
C GLU A 72 -14.58 9.31 -5.61
N THR A 73 -14.97 8.59 -6.67
CA THR A 73 -14.01 7.97 -7.59
C THR A 73 -14.25 8.39 -9.03
N PHE A 74 -13.14 8.73 -9.70
CA PHE A 74 -13.05 8.98 -11.13
C PHE A 74 -12.10 7.96 -11.75
N GLU A 75 -12.30 7.62 -13.02
CA GLU A 75 -11.65 6.48 -13.66
C GLU A 75 -11.11 6.87 -15.02
N ALA A 76 -9.90 6.40 -15.35
CA ALA A 76 -9.31 6.49 -16.68
C ALA A 76 -8.64 5.14 -17.00
N LEU A 77 -8.71 4.73 -18.27
CA LEU A 77 -8.16 3.46 -18.73
C LEU A 77 -6.78 3.62 -19.41
N ASP A 78 -6.28 4.82 -19.49
CA ASP A 78 -4.97 5.19 -20.01
C ASP A 78 -4.46 6.45 -19.32
N ALA A 79 -3.16 6.71 -19.46
CA ALA A 79 -2.51 7.82 -18.78
C ALA A 79 -2.94 9.19 -19.34
N GLU A 80 -3.14 9.28 -20.65
CA GLU A 80 -3.49 10.51 -21.36
C GLU A 80 -4.86 11.02 -20.90
N THR A 81 -5.86 10.13 -20.88
CA THR A 81 -7.21 10.44 -20.35
C THR A 81 -7.14 10.80 -18.87
N GLY A 82 -6.35 10.06 -18.10
CA GLY A 82 -6.14 10.35 -16.68
C GLY A 82 -5.57 11.74 -16.44
N LEU A 83 -4.52 12.13 -17.15
CA LEU A 83 -3.91 13.45 -17.05
C LEU A 83 -4.87 14.56 -17.49
N ALA A 84 -5.62 14.36 -18.59
CA ALA A 84 -6.61 15.33 -19.06
C ALA A 84 -7.75 15.54 -18.05
N SER A 85 -8.06 14.56 -17.22
CA SER A 85 -9.11 14.62 -16.21
C SER A 85 -8.73 15.36 -14.93
N LEU A 86 -7.44 15.56 -14.65
CA LEU A 86 -6.94 16.19 -13.42
C LEU A 86 -7.53 17.60 -13.18
N PRO A 87 -7.53 18.55 -14.15
CA PRO A 87 -8.10 19.88 -13.92
C PRO A 87 -9.62 19.85 -13.73
N ILE A 88 -10.31 18.83 -14.28
CA ILE A 88 -11.76 18.69 -14.20
C ILE A 88 -12.18 18.19 -12.83
N HIS A 89 -11.60 17.08 -12.38
CA HIS A 89 -12.01 16.38 -11.15
C HIS A 89 -11.25 16.81 -9.91
N ARG A 90 -10.05 17.41 -10.09
CA ARG A 90 -9.18 17.89 -9.00
C ARG A 90 -9.05 16.83 -7.88
N PRO A 91 -8.52 15.64 -8.20
CA PRO A 91 -8.42 14.56 -7.22
C PRO A 91 -7.47 14.93 -6.09
N GLU A 92 -7.74 14.38 -4.91
CA GLU A 92 -6.92 14.52 -3.70
C GLU A 92 -6.00 13.31 -3.49
N LEU A 93 -6.19 12.26 -4.30
CA LEU A 93 -5.37 11.06 -4.33
C LEU A 93 -5.45 10.42 -5.71
N ILE A 94 -4.33 9.86 -6.19
CA ILE A 94 -4.27 9.13 -7.46
C ILE A 94 -3.75 7.71 -7.20
N PHE A 95 -4.48 6.71 -7.71
CA PHE A 95 -3.95 5.36 -7.95
C PHE A 95 -3.54 5.26 -9.41
N LEU A 96 -2.28 4.90 -9.68
CA LEU A 96 -1.70 4.92 -11.01
C LEU A 96 -0.99 3.61 -11.32
N ASP A 97 -1.48 2.88 -12.32
CA ASP A 97 -0.77 1.71 -12.82
C ASP A 97 0.54 2.12 -13.52
N ILE A 98 1.57 1.31 -13.32
CA ILE A 98 2.86 1.48 -14.00
C ILE A 98 2.77 1.02 -15.46
N VAL A 99 2.09 -0.08 -15.72
CA VAL A 99 2.01 -0.70 -17.05
C VAL A 99 0.72 -0.28 -17.72
N LEU A 100 0.77 0.80 -18.48
CA LEU A 100 -0.35 1.34 -19.24
C LEU A 100 -0.05 1.32 -20.73
N PRO A 101 -1.06 1.25 -21.60
CA PRO A 101 -0.90 1.42 -23.04
C PRO A 101 -0.52 2.88 -23.35
N GLY A 102 0.28 3.08 -24.40
CA GLY A 102 0.76 4.42 -24.79
C GLY A 102 1.75 5.00 -23.78
N MET A 103 1.36 5.99 -23.01
CA MET A 103 2.17 6.57 -21.96
C MET A 103 2.17 5.68 -20.72
N ASN A 104 3.34 5.17 -20.32
CA ASN A 104 3.45 4.39 -19.09
C ASN A 104 3.29 5.25 -17.82
N GLY A 105 2.98 4.59 -16.69
CA GLY A 105 2.71 5.27 -15.42
C GLY A 105 3.87 6.11 -14.89
N PHE A 106 5.13 5.75 -15.19
CA PHE A 106 6.27 6.57 -14.81
C PHE A 106 6.33 7.91 -15.57
N ALA A 107 5.96 7.90 -16.85
CA ALA A 107 5.86 9.12 -17.65
C ALA A 107 4.69 9.99 -17.17
N ALA A 108 3.55 9.38 -16.88
CA ALA A 108 2.39 10.07 -16.30
C ALA A 108 2.74 10.71 -14.94
N LEU A 109 3.40 9.98 -14.04
CA LEU A 109 3.84 10.52 -12.76
C LEU A 109 4.78 11.73 -12.94
N ARG A 110 5.73 11.66 -13.88
CA ARG A 110 6.60 12.81 -14.19
C ARG A 110 5.81 14.02 -14.67
N ALA A 111 4.77 13.80 -15.49
CA ALA A 111 3.89 14.90 -15.94
C ALA A 111 3.15 15.52 -14.75
N ILE A 112 2.54 14.71 -13.86
CA ILE A 112 1.88 15.16 -12.64
C ILE A 112 2.83 16.00 -11.76
N ARG A 113 4.11 15.59 -11.62
CA ARG A 113 5.09 16.28 -10.77
C ARG A 113 5.65 17.56 -11.35
N ARG A 114 5.62 17.72 -12.69
CA ARG A 114 6.07 18.94 -13.37
C ARG A 114 5.04 20.07 -13.34
N ASP A 115 3.76 19.72 -13.26
CA ASP A 115 2.68 20.71 -13.23
C ASP A 115 2.48 21.23 -11.79
N PRO A 116 2.64 22.53 -11.54
CA PRO A 116 2.40 23.14 -10.23
C PRO A 116 1.01 22.89 -9.67
N ALA A 117 -0.01 22.72 -10.53
CA ALA A 117 -1.39 22.49 -10.11
C ALA A 117 -1.62 21.07 -9.58
N THR A 118 -0.76 20.10 -9.94
CA THR A 118 -0.98 18.67 -9.64
C THR A 118 0.19 18.03 -8.89
N ARG A 119 1.35 18.69 -8.84
CA ARG A 119 2.58 18.10 -8.25
C ARG A 119 2.46 17.68 -6.80
N ASP A 120 1.53 18.29 -6.05
CA ASP A 120 1.34 18.04 -4.63
C ASP A 120 0.25 16.99 -4.34
N ILE A 121 -0.42 16.47 -5.38
CA ILE A 121 -1.37 15.37 -5.24
C ILE A 121 -0.59 14.08 -4.91
N PRO A 122 -0.91 13.38 -3.81
CA PRO A 122 -0.29 12.10 -3.51
C PRO A 122 -0.65 11.03 -4.55
N VAL A 123 0.34 10.21 -4.92
CA VAL A 123 0.20 9.16 -5.92
C VAL A 123 0.68 7.83 -5.35
N ILE A 124 -0.22 6.84 -5.35
CA ILE A 124 0.08 5.44 -5.08
C ILE A 124 0.26 4.74 -6.42
N MET A 125 1.50 4.33 -6.72
CA MET A 125 1.77 3.52 -7.91
C MET A 125 1.31 2.09 -7.70
N MET A 126 0.83 1.44 -8.77
CA MET A 126 0.38 0.05 -8.72
C MET A 126 1.09 -0.77 -9.79
N SER A 127 1.46 -2.02 -9.49
CA SER A 127 1.91 -2.96 -10.51
C SER A 127 1.82 -4.42 -10.04
N GLY A 128 1.56 -5.33 -10.98
CA GLY A 128 1.74 -6.77 -10.81
C GLY A 128 3.07 -7.28 -11.40
N ASN A 129 3.82 -6.41 -12.08
CA ASN A 129 5.06 -6.77 -12.77
C ASN A 129 6.27 -6.53 -11.85
N GLU A 130 7.08 -7.56 -11.62
CA GLU A 130 8.26 -7.50 -10.75
C GLU A 130 9.33 -6.54 -11.27
N GLN A 131 9.57 -6.49 -12.58
CA GLN A 131 10.54 -5.57 -13.19
C GLN A 131 10.12 -4.10 -13.00
N ALA A 132 8.81 -3.80 -13.14
CA ALA A 132 8.28 -2.47 -12.88
C ALA A 132 8.43 -2.09 -11.39
N MET A 133 8.34 -3.06 -10.51
CA MET A 133 8.57 -2.90 -9.07
C MET A 133 10.04 -2.56 -8.76
N GLU A 134 10.99 -3.30 -9.35
CA GLU A 134 12.43 -3.03 -9.21
C GLU A 134 12.79 -1.63 -9.74
N GLN A 135 12.24 -1.26 -10.90
CA GLN A 135 12.41 0.08 -11.47
C GLN A 135 11.83 1.16 -10.54
N PHE A 136 10.69 0.92 -9.90
CA PHE A 136 10.11 1.83 -8.93
C PHE A 136 11.04 2.07 -7.75
N PHE A 137 11.54 1.01 -7.11
CA PHE A 137 12.44 1.14 -5.96
C PHE A 137 13.82 1.68 -6.32
N GLY A 138 14.30 1.42 -7.55
CA GLY A 138 15.57 1.96 -8.06
C GLY A 138 15.51 3.42 -8.50
N SER A 139 14.34 3.97 -8.74
CA SER A 139 14.15 5.32 -9.26
C SER A 139 13.49 6.24 -8.23
N ARG A 140 14.11 7.40 -7.97
CA ARG A 140 13.51 8.44 -7.10
C ARG A 140 12.49 9.28 -7.86
N ILE A 141 11.45 8.66 -8.41
CA ILE A 141 10.49 9.33 -9.32
C ILE A 141 9.41 10.16 -8.61
N GLY A 142 9.42 10.23 -7.28
CA GLY A 142 8.50 11.12 -6.56
C GLY A 142 7.08 10.57 -6.38
N ALA A 143 6.89 9.25 -6.49
CA ALA A 143 5.67 8.59 -5.98
C ALA A 143 5.70 8.60 -4.45
N ASP A 144 4.52 8.58 -3.86
CA ASP A 144 4.39 8.68 -2.41
C ASP A 144 4.25 7.29 -1.75
N ASP A 145 3.72 6.31 -2.50
CA ASP A 145 3.65 4.91 -2.07
C ASP A 145 3.55 3.96 -3.27
N PHE A 146 3.69 2.66 -2.99
CA PHE A 146 3.57 1.60 -3.99
C PHE A 146 2.71 0.46 -3.46
N MET A 147 1.81 -0.06 -4.30
CA MET A 147 0.93 -1.19 -3.99
C MET A 147 1.07 -2.29 -5.05
N LYS A 148 1.38 -3.52 -4.61
CA LYS A 148 1.49 -4.69 -5.50
C LYS A 148 0.10 -5.21 -5.88
N LYS A 149 -0.10 -5.57 -7.15
CA LYS A 149 -1.26 -6.32 -7.62
C LYS A 149 -0.98 -7.84 -7.55
N PRO A 150 -1.95 -8.70 -7.17
CA PRO A 150 -3.30 -8.37 -6.71
C PRO A 150 -3.29 -7.84 -5.28
N PHE A 151 -4.25 -7.00 -4.94
CA PHE A 151 -4.38 -6.38 -3.62
C PHE A 151 -5.73 -6.66 -2.98
N SER A 152 -5.75 -6.70 -1.66
CA SER A 152 -6.95 -6.79 -0.85
C SER A 152 -7.50 -5.41 -0.48
N ARG A 153 -8.78 -5.36 -0.06
CA ARG A 153 -9.36 -4.14 0.52
C ARG A 153 -8.52 -3.59 1.67
N ARG A 154 -7.98 -4.47 2.50
CA ARG A 154 -7.13 -4.10 3.64
C ARG A 154 -5.86 -3.38 3.21
N GLU A 155 -5.20 -3.84 2.15
CA GLU A 155 -3.98 -3.23 1.64
C GLU A 155 -4.26 -1.85 1.04
N VAL A 156 -5.34 -1.70 0.27
CA VAL A 156 -5.74 -0.40 -0.28
C VAL A 156 -5.86 0.66 0.84
N PHE A 157 -6.60 0.36 1.91
CA PHE A 157 -6.77 1.31 3.01
C PHE A 157 -5.52 1.47 3.87
N PHE A 158 -4.66 0.48 3.97
CA PHE A 158 -3.35 0.61 4.61
C PHE A 158 -2.47 1.65 3.90
N HIS A 159 -2.42 1.61 2.56
CA HIS A 159 -1.66 2.57 1.76
C HIS A 159 -2.26 3.98 1.84
N ILE A 160 -3.59 4.11 1.82
CA ILE A 160 -4.26 5.41 2.02
C ILE A 160 -3.93 5.98 3.41
N GLU A 161 -4.08 5.20 4.47
CA GLU A 161 -3.82 5.62 5.86
C GLU A 161 -2.43 6.21 6.04
N ARG A 162 -1.42 5.64 5.39
CA ARG A 162 -0.03 6.14 5.42
C ARG A 162 0.13 7.53 4.82
N LEU A 163 -0.80 7.98 3.98
CA LEU A 163 -0.77 9.28 3.32
C LEU A 163 -1.63 10.32 4.04
N LEU A 164 -2.42 9.95 5.04
CA LEU A 164 -3.31 10.87 5.72
C LEU A 164 -2.56 11.83 6.66
N ASP A 165 -2.98 13.09 6.65
CA ASP A 165 -2.63 14.05 7.68
C ASP A 165 -3.57 13.94 8.91
N LYS A 166 -3.38 14.81 9.91
CA LYS A 166 -4.22 14.87 11.12
C LYS A 166 -5.72 15.18 10.84
N HIS A 167 -6.02 15.71 9.67
CA HIS A 167 -7.39 16.03 9.22
C HIS A 167 -7.96 14.96 8.29
N GLN A 168 -7.32 13.79 8.20
CA GLN A 168 -7.70 12.69 7.32
C GLN A 168 -7.70 13.06 5.82
N ILE A 169 -6.85 14.01 5.42
CA ILE A 169 -6.65 14.43 4.05
C ILE A 169 -5.38 13.76 3.52
N PRO A 170 -5.42 13.11 2.34
CA PRO A 170 -4.23 12.54 1.73
C PRO A 170 -3.21 13.64 1.40
N ARG A 171 -1.95 13.46 1.83
CA ARG A 171 -0.84 14.38 1.61
C ARG A 171 0.42 13.65 1.21
N ARG A 172 1.25 14.29 0.44
CA ARG A 172 2.60 13.80 0.16
C ARG A 172 3.44 13.81 1.43
N ALA A 173 4.34 12.84 1.58
CA ALA A 173 5.21 12.73 2.76
C ALA A 173 6.06 13.99 2.99
N HIS A 174 6.52 14.62 1.91
CA HIS A 174 7.28 15.87 1.96
C HIS A 174 6.45 17.06 2.52
N ALA A 175 5.20 17.20 2.12
CA ALA A 175 4.32 18.26 2.61
C ALA A 175 4.03 18.11 4.11
N ARG A 176 3.92 16.88 4.61
CA ARG A 176 3.72 16.61 6.06
C ARG A 176 4.92 17.00 6.92
N GLN A 177 6.14 16.87 6.41
CA GLN A 177 7.36 17.28 7.13
C GLN A 177 7.45 18.81 7.26
N THR A 178 7.06 19.54 6.23
CA THR A 178 7.05 21.00 6.22
C THR A 178 6.02 21.57 7.21
N GLU A 179 4.82 20.98 7.27
CA GLU A 179 3.80 21.39 8.25
C GLU A 179 4.20 21.07 9.69
N ALA A 180 4.81 19.92 9.95
CA ALA A 180 5.31 19.55 11.26
C ALA A 180 6.42 20.48 11.75
N GLN A 181 7.33 20.90 10.86
CA GLN A 181 8.39 21.86 11.17
C GLN A 181 7.85 23.27 11.44
N ALA A 182 6.86 23.71 10.68
CA ALA A 182 6.21 25.01 10.88
C ALA A 182 5.47 25.08 12.22
N MET A 183 4.86 23.99 12.68
CA MET A 183 4.21 23.91 14.00
C MET A 183 5.18 23.86 15.17
N THR A 184 6.42 23.42 14.97
CA THR A 184 7.45 23.38 16.04
C THR A 184 8.18 24.71 16.16
N ALA A 185 8.08 25.58 15.14
CA ALA A 185 8.74 26.89 15.09
C ALA A 185 7.82 28.05 15.51
N ALA A 186 6.56 27.80 15.81
CA ALA A 186 5.56 28.77 16.31
C ALA A 186 5.23 28.55 17.79
#